data_81219b26db2f312fb45c0b69cca6cbbb
#
_entry.id   81219b26db2f312fb45c0b69cca6cbbb
#
_cell.length_a   1.000
_cell.length_b   1.000
_cell.length_c   1.000
_cell.angle_alpha   90.00
_cell.angle_beta   90.00
_cell.angle_gamma   90.00
#
_symmetry.space_group_name_H-M   'P 1'
#
loop_
_entity.id
_entity.type
_entity.pdbx_description
1 polymer ?
#
loop_
_entity_poly.entity_id
_entity_poly.type
_entity_poly.pdbx_seq_one_letter_code
_entity_poly.pdbx_strand_id
1 'polypeptide(L)'
;MQEITIERTQHPKQKPTDQTRLGFGNYYTDHMFLMNYDEGKGWHDPRIVPYGPIELDPAAMCLHYGQEVFEGLKAYRTEDGRILLFRPDRNMARLNSSNERLCIPAIDEAFAVEAIKKLVSVDQDWIPTAEGTSLYIRPFIFATEAQVAFTRHRSCFLPSSFPRLAPIIRKGSTQ
;
A
#
# COMPACT_ATOMS: atom_id res chain seq x y z
N MET A 1 -1.08 -13.12 15.03
CA MET A 1 -0.88 -12.32 13.80
C MET A 1 -1.18 -13.22 12.61
N GLN A 2 -1.89 -12.75 11.58
CA GLN A 2 -2.13 -13.54 10.37
C GLN A 2 -0.82 -13.73 9.61
N GLU A 3 -0.63 -14.90 9.01
CA GLU A 3 0.55 -15.19 8.19
C GLU A 3 0.41 -14.51 6.82
N ILE A 4 1.46 -13.80 6.39
CA ILE A 4 1.50 -13.16 5.07
C ILE A 4 2.10 -14.15 4.08
N THR A 5 1.33 -14.60 3.11
CA THR A 5 1.81 -15.45 2.03
C THR A 5 2.65 -14.63 1.02
N ILE A 6 3.63 -15.27 0.38
CA ILE A 6 4.49 -14.61 -0.61
C ILE A 6 4.53 -15.42 -1.89
N GLU A 7 4.07 -14.80 -2.96
CA GLU A 7 4.24 -15.28 -4.33
C GLU A 7 5.25 -14.38 -5.05
N ARG A 8 6.42 -14.93 -5.40
CA ARG A 8 7.45 -14.15 -6.11
C ARG A 8 7.20 -14.14 -7.61
N THR A 9 7.43 -12.98 -8.23
CA THR A 9 7.37 -12.88 -9.69
C THR A 9 8.38 -13.79 -10.37
N GLN A 10 7.97 -14.42 -11.47
CA GLN A 10 8.86 -15.18 -12.37
C GLN A 10 9.50 -14.26 -13.43
N HIS A 11 9.01 -13.02 -13.54
CA HIS A 11 9.43 -12.04 -14.54
C HIS A 11 9.79 -10.71 -13.87
N PRO A 12 10.97 -10.62 -13.17
CA PRO A 12 11.38 -9.38 -12.53
C PRO A 12 11.60 -8.28 -13.57
N LYS A 13 11.19 -7.07 -13.23
CA LYS A 13 11.32 -5.90 -14.09
C LYS A 13 12.78 -5.44 -14.16
N GLN A 14 13.13 -4.78 -15.26
CA GLN A 14 14.42 -4.12 -15.36
C GLN A 14 14.47 -2.90 -14.43
N LYS A 15 15.45 -2.88 -13.54
CA LYS A 15 15.69 -1.75 -12.64
C LYS A 15 16.31 -0.57 -13.39
N PRO A 16 16.00 0.68 -12.99
CA PRO A 16 16.60 1.87 -13.60
C PRO A 16 18.12 1.87 -13.37
N THR A 17 18.87 2.04 -14.45
CA THR A 17 20.34 2.13 -14.40
C THR A 17 20.82 3.50 -13.93
N ASP A 18 20.09 4.57 -14.31
CA ASP A 18 20.36 5.94 -13.86
C ASP A 18 19.46 6.30 -12.67
N GLN A 19 20.00 6.17 -11.46
CA GLN A 19 19.30 6.52 -10.22
C GLN A 19 19.19 8.03 -9.97
N THR A 20 19.83 8.86 -10.79
CA THR A 20 19.75 10.32 -10.65
C THR A 20 18.51 10.91 -11.31
N ARG A 21 17.83 10.15 -12.19
CA ARG A 21 16.67 10.58 -12.99
C ARG A 21 15.42 9.72 -12.76
N LEU A 22 15.22 9.22 -11.55
CA LEU A 22 14.10 8.32 -11.25
C LEU A 22 12.71 8.96 -11.45
N GLY A 23 12.59 10.28 -11.23
CA GLY A 23 11.29 10.95 -11.23
C GLY A 23 10.39 10.48 -10.08
N PHE A 24 9.08 10.70 -10.20
CA PHE A 24 8.09 10.22 -9.26
C PHE A 24 6.99 9.44 -10.00
N GLY A 25 6.73 8.19 -9.58
CA GLY A 25 5.67 7.36 -10.17
C GLY A 25 6.01 6.73 -11.53
N ASN A 26 7.26 6.81 -11.98
CA ASN A 26 7.70 6.21 -13.26
C ASN A 26 8.10 4.74 -13.13
N TYR A 27 8.52 4.33 -11.95
CA TYR A 27 8.99 2.97 -11.66
C TYR A 27 8.22 2.38 -10.50
N TYR A 28 7.82 1.13 -10.63
CA TYR A 28 7.14 0.33 -9.60
C TYR A 28 7.94 -0.92 -9.34
N THR A 29 8.02 -1.34 -8.07
CA THR A 29 8.71 -2.56 -7.67
C THR A 29 8.05 -3.80 -8.26
N ASP A 30 8.66 -4.96 -8.03
CA ASP A 30 8.20 -6.23 -8.61
C ASP A 30 6.95 -6.78 -7.94
N HIS A 31 6.69 -6.38 -6.69
CA HIS A 31 5.59 -6.95 -5.91
C HIS A 31 4.69 -5.86 -5.30
N MET A 32 3.50 -6.28 -4.90
CA MET A 32 2.54 -5.48 -4.13
C MET A 32 1.96 -6.32 -2.99
N PHE A 33 1.59 -5.66 -1.90
CA PHE A 33 0.85 -6.28 -0.81
C PHE A 33 -0.65 -6.12 -1.03
N LEU A 34 -1.40 -7.19 -0.80
CA LEU A 34 -2.85 -7.21 -0.86
C LEU A 34 -3.42 -7.80 0.43
N MET A 35 -4.56 -7.28 0.87
CA MET A 35 -5.34 -7.80 1.99
C MET A 35 -6.80 -7.45 1.76
N ASN A 36 -7.71 -8.35 2.05
CA ASN A 36 -9.14 -8.17 1.85
C ASN A 36 -9.83 -7.83 3.18
N TYR A 37 -10.98 -7.18 3.09
CA TYR A 37 -11.90 -7.01 4.20
C TYR A 37 -13.30 -7.43 3.77
N ASP A 38 -13.93 -8.28 4.56
CA ASP A 38 -15.35 -8.62 4.44
C ASP A 38 -16.06 -8.38 5.77
N GLU A 39 -17.30 -7.87 5.71
CA GLU A 39 -18.12 -7.73 6.91
C GLU A 39 -18.34 -9.10 7.57
N GLY A 40 -18.19 -9.15 8.90
CA GLY A 40 -18.28 -10.39 9.68
C GLY A 40 -17.02 -11.24 9.71
N LYS A 41 -16.10 -11.10 8.75
CA LYS A 41 -14.78 -11.78 8.73
C LYS A 41 -13.64 -10.86 9.15
N GLY A 42 -13.80 -9.55 8.92
CA GLY A 42 -12.75 -8.57 9.17
C GLY A 42 -11.65 -8.61 8.10
N TRP A 43 -10.49 -8.05 8.41
CA TRP A 43 -9.31 -8.09 7.55
C TRP A 43 -8.76 -9.51 7.43
N HIS A 44 -8.52 -9.98 6.21
CA HIS A 44 -8.09 -11.36 5.95
C HIS A 44 -7.29 -11.50 4.65
N ASP A 45 -6.69 -12.68 4.45
CA ASP A 45 -5.95 -13.08 3.26
C ASP A 45 -4.80 -12.09 2.91
N PRO A 46 -3.91 -11.79 3.88
CA PRO A 46 -2.76 -10.93 3.63
C PRO A 46 -1.75 -11.67 2.75
N ARG A 47 -1.35 -11.04 1.63
CA ARG A 47 -0.45 -11.64 0.66
C ARG A 47 0.43 -10.63 -0.05
N ILE A 48 1.64 -11.02 -0.40
CA ILE A 48 2.54 -10.31 -1.31
C ILE A 48 2.53 -11.08 -2.62
N VAL A 49 2.19 -10.39 -3.71
CA VAL A 49 2.03 -10.97 -5.05
C VAL A 49 2.76 -10.13 -6.09
N PRO A 50 3.01 -10.66 -7.31
CA PRO A 50 3.55 -9.85 -8.39
C PRO A 50 2.73 -8.59 -8.65
N TYR A 51 3.41 -7.46 -8.89
CA TYR A 51 2.76 -6.19 -9.20
C TYR A 51 2.04 -6.27 -10.55
N GLY A 52 0.75 -5.95 -10.55
CA GLY A 52 -0.09 -5.99 -11.74
C GLY A 52 -1.35 -5.15 -11.60
N PRO A 53 -2.21 -5.18 -12.64
CA PRO A 53 -3.51 -4.54 -12.60
C PRO A 53 -4.38 -5.07 -11.47
N ILE A 54 -5.30 -4.21 -11.04
CA ILE A 54 -6.32 -4.52 -10.06
C ILE A 54 -7.65 -4.60 -10.80
N GLU A 55 -8.33 -5.74 -10.73
CA GLU A 55 -9.67 -5.88 -11.25
C GLU A 55 -10.67 -5.20 -10.31
N LEU A 56 -11.52 -4.34 -10.87
CA LEU A 56 -12.60 -3.66 -10.18
C LEU A 56 -13.88 -3.76 -11.00
N ASP A 57 -15.00 -3.99 -10.31
CA ASP A 57 -16.31 -3.83 -10.91
C ASP A 57 -16.52 -2.36 -11.28
N PRO A 58 -17.09 -2.03 -12.46
CA PRO A 58 -17.40 -0.65 -12.84
C PRO A 58 -18.30 0.09 -11.84
N ALA A 59 -19.10 -0.63 -11.04
CA ALA A 59 -19.93 -0.07 -9.98
C ALA A 59 -19.21 0.05 -8.63
N ALA A 60 -17.90 -0.22 -8.54
CA ALA A 60 -17.15 -0.13 -7.30
C ALA A 60 -17.26 1.27 -6.68
N MET A 61 -17.57 1.34 -5.39
CA MET A 61 -17.87 2.60 -4.68
C MET A 61 -16.73 3.61 -4.76
N CYS A 62 -15.48 3.17 -4.76
CA CYS A 62 -14.33 4.09 -4.90
C CYS A 62 -14.35 4.87 -6.21
N LEU A 63 -14.87 4.29 -7.31
CA LEU A 63 -14.97 4.95 -8.61
C LEU A 63 -16.05 6.03 -8.67
N HIS A 64 -17.10 5.91 -7.84
CA HIS A 64 -18.26 6.81 -7.87
C HIS A 64 -18.27 7.82 -6.72
N TYR A 65 -17.76 7.43 -5.56
CA TYR A 65 -17.86 8.22 -4.32
C TYR A 65 -16.51 8.58 -3.72
N GLY A 66 -15.41 8.14 -4.34
CA GLY A 66 -14.06 8.45 -3.86
C GLY A 66 -13.80 7.89 -2.45
N GLN A 67 -14.46 6.78 -2.07
CA GLN A 67 -14.23 6.18 -0.75
C GLN A 67 -12.88 5.46 -0.75
N GLU A 68 -11.83 6.24 -0.57
CA GLU A 68 -10.45 5.78 -0.53
C GLU A 68 -9.60 6.65 0.39
N VAL A 69 -8.58 6.06 0.98
CA VAL A 69 -7.57 6.74 1.79
C VAL A 69 -6.18 6.28 1.37
N PHE A 70 -5.18 7.14 1.58
CA PHE A 70 -3.80 6.75 1.35
C PHE A 70 -2.85 7.38 2.35
N GLU A 71 -1.68 6.79 2.43
CA GLU A 71 -0.51 7.28 3.16
C GLU A 71 0.72 7.36 2.27
N GLY A 72 1.77 7.99 2.78
CA GLY A 72 3.05 8.05 2.10
C GLY A 72 4.20 8.00 3.09
N LEU A 73 5.06 7.01 2.94
CA LEU A 73 6.29 6.88 3.71
C LEU A 73 7.44 6.43 2.80
N LYS A 74 8.65 6.40 3.33
CA LYS A 74 9.85 6.11 2.55
C LYS A 74 10.71 5.06 3.23
N ALA A 75 11.34 4.20 2.41
CA ALA A 75 12.44 3.35 2.84
C ALA A 75 13.75 3.89 2.27
N TYR A 76 14.78 3.90 3.09
CA TYR A 76 16.11 4.41 2.78
C TYR A 76 17.13 3.29 2.94
N ARG A 77 18.12 3.26 2.05
CA ARG A 77 19.30 2.43 2.24
C ARG A 77 20.43 3.31 2.82
N THR A 78 21.00 2.85 3.91
CA THR A 78 22.16 3.50 4.53
C THR A 78 23.44 3.05 3.86
N GLU A 79 24.56 3.76 4.09
CA GLU A 79 25.89 3.42 3.56
C GLU A 79 26.37 2.03 4.02
N ASP A 80 26.01 1.63 5.24
CA ASP A 80 26.30 0.29 5.79
C ASP A 80 25.32 -0.81 5.31
N GLY A 81 24.42 -0.49 4.35
CA GLY A 81 23.51 -1.41 3.71
C GLY A 81 22.20 -1.70 4.46
N ARG A 82 21.97 -1.14 5.64
CA ARG A 82 20.71 -1.29 6.37
C ARG A 82 19.57 -0.58 5.64
N ILE A 83 18.34 -1.09 5.84
CA ILE A 83 17.13 -0.48 5.31
C ILE A 83 16.35 0.11 6.48
N LEU A 84 16.04 1.40 6.39
CA LEU A 84 15.38 2.15 7.44
C LEU A 84 14.03 2.70 6.96
N LEU A 85 13.04 2.64 7.86
CA LEU A 85 11.75 3.32 7.74
C LEU A 85 11.68 4.39 8.83
N PHE A 86 11.21 5.58 8.49
CA PHE A 86 11.04 6.64 9.49
C PHE A 86 9.61 6.63 10.02
N ARG A 87 9.44 6.24 11.29
CA ARG A 87 8.20 6.26 12.07
C ARG A 87 6.97 5.71 11.33
N PRO A 88 7.03 4.49 10.76
CA PRO A 88 5.91 3.91 10.05
C PRO A 88 4.66 3.71 10.93
N ASP A 89 4.84 3.58 12.26
CA ASP A 89 3.78 3.57 13.26
C ASP A 89 2.88 4.79 13.16
N ARG A 90 3.46 5.99 13.01
CA ARG A 90 2.69 7.23 12.89
C ARG A 90 1.95 7.37 11.57
N ASN A 91 2.48 6.80 10.50
CA ASN A 91 1.76 6.72 9.24
C ASN A 91 0.54 5.81 9.36
N MET A 92 0.67 4.65 10.02
CA MET A 92 -0.46 3.73 10.19
C MET A 92 -1.53 4.30 11.12
N ALA A 93 -1.14 4.98 12.20
CA ALA A 93 -2.08 5.70 13.06
C ALA A 93 -2.86 6.78 12.28
N ARG A 94 -2.18 7.55 11.41
CA ARG A 94 -2.82 8.57 10.56
C ARG A 94 -3.71 7.94 9.49
N LEU A 95 -3.32 6.80 8.91
CA LEU A 95 -4.15 6.04 7.99
C LEU A 95 -5.48 5.65 8.67
N ASN A 96 -5.42 5.14 9.91
CA ASN A 96 -6.61 4.80 10.68
C ASN A 96 -7.48 6.03 11.03
N SER A 97 -6.86 7.17 11.34
CA SER A 97 -7.60 8.43 11.51
C SER A 97 -8.33 8.86 10.22
N SER A 98 -7.74 8.61 9.05
CA SER A 98 -8.38 8.84 7.76
C SER A 98 -9.49 7.82 7.47
N ASN A 99 -9.27 6.55 7.84
CA ASN A 99 -10.26 5.48 7.73
C ASN A 99 -11.54 5.84 8.51
N GLU A 100 -11.40 6.30 9.76
CA GLU A 100 -12.52 6.71 10.59
C GLU A 100 -13.38 7.79 9.92
N ARG A 101 -12.75 8.78 9.27
CA ARG A 101 -13.45 9.88 8.57
C ARG A 101 -14.29 9.41 7.40
N LEU A 102 -13.89 8.35 6.73
CA LEU A 102 -14.54 7.79 5.54
C LEU A 102 -15.30 6.50 5.84
N CYS A 103 -15.50 6.17 7.14
CA CYS A 103 -16.16 4.94 7.56
C CYS A 103 -15.53 3.68 6.97
N ILE A 104 -14.21 3.68 6.81
CA ILE A 104 -13.42 2.53 6.41
C ILE A 104 -12.98 1.79 7.68
N PRO A 105 -13.02 0.46 7.72
CA PRO A 105 -12.57 -0.32 8.88
C PRO A 105 -11.12 -0.03 9.25
N ALA A 106 -10.85 0.15 10.54
CA ALA A 106 -9.48 0.30 11.01
C ALA A 106 -8.67 -0.98 10.76
N ILE A 107 -7.41 -0.80 10.38
CA ILE A 107 -6.42 -1.89 10.26
C ILE A 107 -5.58 -1.96 11.53
N ASP A 108 -5.13 -3.17 11.93
CA ASP A 108 -4.14 -3.32 12.99
C ASP A 108 -2.84 -2.63 12.57
N GLU A 109 -2.45 -1.59 13.30
CA GLU A 109 -1.29 -0.73 12.98
C GLU A 109 0.03 -1.52 13.04
N ALA A 110 0.18 -2.39 14.04
CA ALA A 110 1.38 -3.20 14.19
C ALA A 110 1.51 -4.22 13.05
N PHE A 111 0.39 -4.86 12.68
CA PHE A 111 0.34 -5.75 11.52
C PHE A 111 0.66 -5.02 10.22
N ALA A 112 0.10 -3.83 10.00
CA ALA A 112 0.34 -3.03 8.79
C ALA A 112 1.82 -2.61 8.67
N VAL A 113 2.46 -2.25 9.79
CA VAL A 113 3.91 -1.96 9.82
C VAL A 113 4.73 -3.21 9.46
N GLU A 114 4.38 -4.38 9.99
CA GLU A 114 5.06 -5.64 9.64
C GLU A 114 4.84 -6.03 8.17
N ALA A 115 3.65 -5.81 7.62
CA ALA A 115 3.37 -6.02 6.20
C ALA A 115 4.23 -5.13 5.30
N ILE A 116 4.38 -3.85 5.66
CA ILE A 116 5.28 -2.90 4.97
C ILE A 116 6.73 -3.38 5.03
N LYS A 117 7.23 -3.76 6.21
CA LYS A 117 8.59 -4.28 6.37
C LYS A 117 8.82 -5.53 5.51
N LYS A 118 7.85 -6.43 5.49
CA LYS A 118 7.95 -7.68 4.73
C LYS A 118 7.98 -7.41 3.22
N LEU A 119 7.12 -6.53 2.72
CA LEU A 119 7.11 -6.11 1.31
C LEU A 119 8.44 -5.43 0.92
N VAL A 120 8.92 -4.50 1.75
CA VAL A 120 10.22 -3.82 1.54
C VAL A 120 11.37 -4.82 1.53
N SER A 121 11.34 -5.86 2.38
CA SER A 121 12.34 -6.92 2.41
C SER A 121 12.31 -7.79 1.15
N VAL A 122 11.12 -8.07 0.59
CA VAL A 122 10.97 -8.83 -0.66
C VAL A 122 11.57 -8.07 -1.85
N ASP A 123 11.32 -6.76 -1.90
CA ASP A 123 11.75 -5.86 -2.97
C ASP A 123 12.96 -4.98 -2.58
N GLN A 124 13.77 -5.41 -1.62
CA GLN A 124 14.88 -4.61 -1.09
C GLN A 124 15.87 -4.12 -2.15
N ASP A 125 16.04 -4.89 -3.22
CA ASP A 125 16.95 -4.55 -4.32
C ASP A 125 16.45 -3.36 -5.17
N TRP A 126 15.19 -2.95 -4.99
CA TRP A 126 14.61 -1.77 -5.61
C TRP A 126 14.92 -0.47 -4.87
N ILE A 127 15.44 -0.57 -3.63
CA ILE A 127 15.77 0.62 -2.85
C ILE A 127 17.04 1.24 -3.43
N PRO A 128 16.96 2.47 -3.97
CA PRO A 128 18.10 3.09 -4.61
C PRO A 128 19.20 3.43 -3.59
N THR A 129 20.44 3.50 -4.09
CA THR A 129 21.65 3.78 -3.30
C THR A 129 22.20 5.18 -3.53
N ALA A 130 21.78 5.87 -4.61
CA ALA A 130 22.24 7.22 -4.89
C ALA A 130 21.78 8.20 -3.81
N GLU A 131 22.63 9.16 -3.44
CA GLU A 131 22.33 10.18 -2.45
C GLU A 131 21.03 10.94 -2.79
N GLY A 132 20.24 11.26 -1.77
CA GLY A 132 18.95 11.95 -1.90
C GLY A 132 17.84 11.11 -2.54
N THR A 133 18.06 9.80 -2.78
CA THR A 133 17.03 8.91 -3.33
C THR A 133 16.39 8.04 -2.24
N SER A 134 15.20 7.51 -2.52
CA SER A 134 14.47 6.63 -1.61
C SER A 134 13.42 5.81 -2.35
N LEU A 135 13.03 4.69 -1.77
CA LEU A 135 11.84 3.96 -2.16
C LEU A 135 10.63 4.61 -1.48
N TYR A 136 9.71 5.17 -2.27
CA TYR A 136 8.43 5.67 -1.77
C TYR A 136 7.42 4.54 -1.65
N ILE A 137 6.76 4.43 -0.53
CA ILE A 137 5.74 3.42 -0.24
C ILE A 137 4.39 4.12 -0.15
N ARG A 138 3.40 3.64 -0.90
CA ARG A 138 2.04 4.16 -0.96
C ARG A 138 1.05 3.13 -0.40
N PRO A 139 0.81 3.08 0.91
CA PRO A 139 -0.35 2.40 1.46
C PRO A 139 -1.62 3.13 1.01
N PHE A 140 -2.63 2.39 0.58
CA PHE A 140 -3.94 2.94 0.27
C PHE A 140 -5.02 1.86 0.48
N ILE A 141 -6.19 2.30 0.87
CA ILE A 141 -7.37 1.45 1.11
C ILE A 141 -8.53 2.08 0.34
N PHE A 142 -9.29 1.27 -0.37
CA PHE A 142 -10.43 1.75 -1.16
C PHE A 142 -11.57 0.74 -1.16
N ALA A 143 -12.80 1.22 -1.30
CA ALA A 143 -14.00 0.41 -1.33
C ALA A 143 -14.19 -0.24 -2.70
N THR A 144 -14.33 -1.57 -2.72
CA THR A 144 -14.51 -2.37 -3.94
C THR A 144 -15.92 -2.88 -4.13
N GLU A 145 -16.83 -2.64 -3.17
CA GLU A 145 -18.21 -3.07 -3.28
C GLU A 145 -18.90 -2.48 -4.52
N ALA A 146 -19.55 -3.33 -5.30
CA ALA A 146 -20.27 -2.97 -6.51
C ALA A 146 -21.67 -2.47 -6.18
N GLN A 147 -21.78 -1.23 -5.66
CA GLN A 147 -23.06 -0.63 -5.31
C GLN A 147 -23.09 0.87 -5.63
N VAL A 148 -23.98 1.28 -6.52
CA VAL A 148 -24.16 2.69 -6.94
C VAL A 148 -25.27 3.40 -6.14
N ALA A 149 -26.00 2.71 -5.26
CA ALA A 149 -27.13 3.26 -4.50
C ALA A 149 -26.75 3.57 -3.05
N PHE A 150 -27.01 4.82 -2.61
CA PHE A 150 -26.98 5.19 -1.20
C PHE A 150 -28.23 4.67 -0.50
N THR A 151 -28.13 3.62 0.29
CA THR A 151 -29.15 3.28 1.28
C THR A 151 -28.82 4.01 2.59
N ARG A 152 -29.74 4.88 3.05
CA ARG A 152 -29.61 5.54 4.36
C ARG A 152 -29.75 4.50 5.48
N HIS A 153 -28.62 4.00 5.97
CA HIS A 153 -28.56 3.38 7.28
C HIS A 153 -27.96 4.37 8.29
N ARG A 154 -28.55 4.40 9.51
CA ARG A 154 -28.19 5.33 10.61
C ARG A 154 -26.81 5.03 11.28
N SER A 155 -26.04 4.13 10.76
CA SER A 155 -24.65 3.84 11.15
C SER A 155 -23.80 3.87 9.89
N CYS A 156 -22.55 4.32 10.00
CA CYS A 156 -21.58 4.37 8.90
C CYS A 156 -21.74 3.17 7.97
N PHE A 157 -21.95 3.46 6.69
CA PHE A 157 -22.09 2.42 5.67
C PHE A 157 -20.71 1.78 5.51
N LEU A 158 -20.55 0.57 6.02
CA LEU A 158 -19.35 -0.23 5.78
C LEU A 158 -19.58 -1.05 4.51
N PRO A 159 -18.88 -0.76 3.40
CA PRO A 159 -18.91 -1.65 2.25
C PRO A 159 -18.31 -3.00 2.61
N SER A 160 -18.82 -4.05 1.97
CA SER A 160 -18.48 -5.44 2.30
C SER A 160 -17.09 -5.88 1.88
N SER A 161 -16.35 -5.07 1.08
CA SER A 161 -15.01 -5.44 0.63
C SER A 161 -14.05 -4.26 0.40
N PHE A 162 -12.85 -4.34 0.95
CA PHE A 162 -11.74 -3.40 0.76
C PHE A 162 -10.44 -4.13 0.42
N PRO A 163 -9.65 -3.68 -0.52
CA PRO A 163 -8.22 -3.99 -0.56
C PRO A 163 -7.30 -2.80 -0.91
N ARG A 164 -6.05 -2.87 -0.52
CA ARG A 164 -4.76 -2.95 -1.24
C ARG A 164 -3.73 -1.88 -0.90
N LEU A 165 -2.48 -2.32 -0.74
CA LEU A 165 -1.27 -1.49 -0.55
C LEU A 165 -0.31 -1.71 -1.73
N ALA A 166 0.22 -0.65 -2.35
CA ALA A 166 1.22 -0.75 -3.41
C ALA A 166 2.41 0.21 -3.22
N PRO A 167 3.66 -0.20 -3.43
CA PRO A 167 4.83 0.68 -3.34
C PRO A 167 5.21 1.32 -4.68
N ILE A 168 5.75 2.54 -4.61
CA ILE A 168 6.20 3.37 -5.74
C ILE A 168 7.60 3.91 -5.46
N ILE A 169 8.48 4.01 -6.47
CA ILE A 169 9.83 4.57 -6.33
C ILE A 169 9.83 6.10 -6.57
N ARG A 170 10.55 6.86 -5.76
CA ARG A 170 10.71 8.32 -5.91
C ARG A 170 12.15 8.77 -5.75
N LYS A 171 12.57 9.77 -6.55
CA LYS A 171 13.72 10.64 -6.28
C LYS A 171 13.37 11.60 -5.13
N GLY A 172 14.27 11.75 -4.15
CA GLY A 172 14.13 12.79 -3.14
C GLY A 172 14.16 14.17 -3.80
N SER A 173 13.20 15.05 -3.47
CA SER A 173 13.35 16.47 -3.74
C SER A 173 14.33 17.04 -2.73
N THR A 174 15.50 17.51 -3.18
CA THR A 174 16.29 18.49 -2.42
C THR A 174 15.46 19.75 -2.30
N GLN A 175 15.02 20.10 -1.11
CA GLN A 175 14.83 21.46 -0.66
C GLN A 175 15.94 21.76 0.33
#